data_8ac2d5af4822fbc698d3c7d41d1876f4
#
_entry.id   8ac2d5af4822fbc698d3c7d41d1876f4
#
_cell.length_a   1.000
_cell.length_b   1.000
_cell.length_c   1.000
_cell.angle_alpha   90.00
_cell.angle_beta   90.00
_cell.angle_gamma   90.00
#
_symmetry.space_group_name_H-M   'P 1'
#
loop_
_entity.id
_entity.type
_entity.pdbx_description
1 polymer ?
#
loop_
_entity_poly.entity_id
_entity_poly.type
_entity_poly.pdbx_seq_one_letter_code
_entity_poly.pdbx_strand_id
1 'polypeptide(L)'
;MLFTNDYMKYLYLLLLFLPLQALGQIKLQNVTISSQRPKFVRLKGYYRSYQHNDSVLKYYVDGIVEYYINLKNEKVDIRMYSSRHLRNEELISKDKKRAFMLSDQATFRPWPEGKTFIEECRKKYAIQDSANVGYVKKASQIIGRVTTDSINKSCMIEMDMIPTYDKLTHNIFGFTQEMKSDYFMEAYRLSDENYYSFKNLLSQKTDQSYNYWHKKDSRKQLIHVVTELFITEQEYVDGKKKEAGKKLQPQEAAQSIEGFISENRLPSLSPTVQVEMKKLQFYDPSNLNKKIATSSN
;
A
#
# COMPACT_ATOMS: atom_id res chain seq x y z
N MET A 1 22.77 -6.20 -56.83
CA MET A 1 22.33 -7.12 -55.78
C MET A 1 22.66 -6.49 -54.43
N LEU A 2 21.85 -5.52 -53.95
CA LEU A 2 22.09 -4.70 -52.75
C LEU A 2 20.75 -4.24 -52.19
N PHE A 3 19.94 -5.17 -51.62
CA PHE A 3 18.66 -4.83 -51.00
C PHE A 3 18.35 -5.78 -49.81
N THR A 4 19.20 -5.83 -48.77
CA THR A 4 18.94 -6.72 -47.60
C THR A 4 19.24 -6.08 -46.24
N ASN A 5 19.59 -4.79 -46.15
CA ASN A 5 20.05 -4.25 -44.87
C ASN A 5 19.04 -3.29 -44.17
N ASP A 6 17.99 -2.84 -44.86
CA ASP A 6 17.05 -1.87 -44.24
C ASP A 6 15.88 -2.55 -43.52
N TYR A 7 15.47 -3.75 -43.91
CA TYR A 7 14.39 -4.49 -43.21
C TYR A 7 14.77 -4.92 -41.79
N MET A 8 16.04 -5.20 -41.54
CA MET A 8 16.53 -5.56 -40.20
C MET A 8 16.47 -4.37 -39.23
N LYS A 9 16.69 -3.13 -39.68
CA LYS A 9 16.61 -1.94 -38.86
C LYS A 9 15.18 -1.66 -38.39
N TYR A 10 14.20 -1.85 -39.26
CA TYR A 10 12.79 -1.68 -38.90
C TYR A 10 12.28 -2.79 -37.98
N LEU A 11 12.80 -4.01 -38.12
CA LEU A 11 12.46 -5.12 -37.23
C LEU A 11 12.97 -4.88 -35.79
N TYR A 12 14.17 -4.32 -35.64
CA TYR A 12 14.69 -3.93 -34.32
C TYR A 12 13.94 -2.76 -33.70
N LEU A 13 13.48 -1.79 -34.50
CA LEU A 13 12.65 -0.69 -34.03
C LEU A 13 11.27 -1.19 -33.56
N LEU A 14 10.67 -2.15 -34.27
CA LEU A 14 9.39 -2.76 -33.90
C LEU A 14 9.48 -3.59 -32.61
N LEU A 15 10.59 -4.27 -32.39
CA LEU A 15 10.85 -5.05 -31.16
C LEU A 15 11.13 -4.16 -29.93
N LEU A 16 11.59 -2.93 -30.12
CA LEU A 16 11.82 -1.97 -29.02
C LEU A 16 10.52 -1.34 -28.53
N PHE A 17 9.42 -1.36 -29.31
CA PHE A 17 8.11 -0.85 -28.89
C PHE A 17 7.19 -1.89 -28.24
N LEU A 18 7.53 -3.18 -28.25
CA LEU A 18 6.73 -4.26 -27.66
C LEU A 18 6.71 -4.38 -26.13
N PRO A 19 7.69 -3.87 -25.34
CA PRO A 19 7.62 -4.03 -23.89
C PRO A 19 6.80 -2.97 -23.13
N LEU A 20 6.22 -1.97 -23.81
CA LEU A 20 5.48 -0.89 -23.15
C LEU A 20 3.99 -1.17 -22.88
N GLN A 21 3.48 -2.33 -23.31
CA GLN A 21 2.06 -2.69 -23.08
C GLN A 21 1.82 -3.66 -21.91
N ALA A 22 2.82 -4.00 -21.12
CA ALA A 22 2.68 -4.89 -19.96
C ALA A 22 2.32 -4.17 -18.64
N LEU A 23 1.86 -2.92 -18.69
CA LEU A 23 1.14 -2.31 -17.59
C LEU A 23 -0.26 -2.94 -17.58
N GLY A 24 -0.44 -3.96 -16.75
CA GLY A 24 -1.66 -4.73 -16.65
C GLY A 24 -2.88 -3.82 -16.46
N GLN A 25 -3.72 -3.76 -17.49
CA GLN A 25 -5.03 -3.13 -17.37
C GLN A 25 -5.84 -3.93 -16.34
N ILE A 26 -6.09 -3.33 -15.18
CA ILE A 26 -7.08 -3.86 -14.22
C ILE A 26 -8.45 -3.68 -14.88
N LYS A 27 -8.97 -4.74 -15.48
CA LYS A 27 -10.30 -4.76 -16.08
C LYS A 27 -11.31 -4.93 -14.96
N LEU A 28 -11.86 -3.82 -14.47
CA LEU A 28 -12.95 -3.85 -13.50
C LEU A 28 -14.21 -4.43 -14.16
N GLN A 29 -14.81 -5.42 -13.51
CA GLN A 29 -16.05 -6.04 -13.96
C GLN A 29 -17.22 -5.04 -13.89
N ASN A 30 -18.23 -5.28 -14.73
CA ASN A 30 -19.38 -4.40 -14.92
C ASN A 30 -20.11 -4.07 -13.60
N VAL A 31 -20.51 -2.81 -13.46
CA VAL A 31 -21.34 -2.33 -12.36
C VAL A 31 -22.77 -2.81 -12.59
N THR A 32 -23.33 -3.59 -11.66
CA THR A 32 -24.75 -3.96 -11.66
C THR A 32 -25.54 -2.92 -10.88
N ILE A 33 -26.39 -2.17 -11.56
CA ILE A 33 -27.27 -1.17 -10.92
C ILE A 33 -28.56 -1.85 -10.52
N SER A 34 -28.86 -1.93 -9.21
CA SER A 34 -30.16 -2.35 -8.73
C SER A 34 -31.17 -1.17 -8.76
N SER A 35 -32.47 -1.47 -8.90
CA SER A 35 -33.53 -0.46 -8.98
C SER A 35 -33.76 0.32 -7.67
N GLN A 36 -33.22 -0.12 -6.56
CA GLN A 36 -33.20 0.61 -5.28
C GLN A 36 -31.90 1.42 -5.18
N ARG A 37 -31.98 2.65 -4.63
CA ARG A 37 -30.77 3.47 -4.42
C ARG A 37 -29.83 2.74 -3.48
N PRO A 38 -28.61 2.39 -3.93
CA PRO A 38 -27.67 1.65 -3.11
C PRO A 38 -27.30 2.48 -1.87
N LYS A 39 -27.07 1.81 -0.75
CA LYS A 39 -26.68 2.44 0.52
C LYS A 39 -25.17 2.51 0.70
N PHE A 40 -24.46 1.61 0.03
CA PHE A 40 -23.01 1.49 0.19
C PHE A 40 -22.33 1.32 -1.17
N VAL A 41 -21.07 1.78 -1.25
CA VAL A 41 -20.09 1.29 -2.22
C VAL A 41 -19.25 0.24 -1.52
N ARG A 42 -19.17 -0.95 -2.11
CA ARG A 42 -18.24 -2.02 -1.71
C ARG A 42 -17.00 -1.92 -2.59
N LEU A 43 -15.85 -1.77 -1.97
CA LEU A 43 -14.55 -1.95 -2.62
C LEU A 43 -13.94 -3.25 -2.11
N LYS A 44 -13.42 -4.09 -2.99
CA LYS A 44 -12.63 -5.26 -2.61
C LYS A 44 -11.24 -5.14 -3.20
N GLY A 45 -10.25 -5.51 -2.41
CA GLY A 45 -8.86 -5.34 -2.82
C GLY A 45 -7.90 -6.25 -2.09
N TYR A 46 -6.67 -6.15 -2.51
CA TYR A 46 -5.52 -6.80 -1.92
C TYR A 46 -4.60 -5.75 -1.33
N TYR A 47 -4.15 -5.97 -0.11
CA TYR A 47 -3.12 -5.15 0.52
C TYR A 47 -1.91 -6.00 0.87
N ARG A 48 -0.75 -5.37 0.89
CA ARG A 48 0.48 -5.93 1.44
C ARG A 48 1.30 -4.85 2.11
N SER A 49 2.01 -5.23 3.16
CA SER A 49 2.96 -4.37 3.86
C SER A 49 4.16 -5.18 4.26
N TYR A 50 5.35 -4.61 4.14
CA TYR A 50 6.57 -5.27 4.56
C TYR A 50 7.59 -4.28 5.09
N GLN A 51 8.43 -4.77 6.00
CA GLN A 51 9.45 -3.99 6.67
C GLN A 51 10.80 -4.68 6.60
N HIS A 52 11.79 -3.94 6.13
CA HIS A 52 13.19 -4.32 6.25
C HIS A 52 13.84 -3.56 7.42
N ASN A 53 14.69 -4.27 8.14
CA ASN A 53 15.61 -3.69 9.08
C ASN A 53 17.02 -3.84 8.50
N ASP A 54 17.67 -2.73 8.15
CA ASP A 54 18.81 -2.68 7.26
C ASP A 54 18.46 -3.33 5.90
N SER A 55 19.06 -4.45 5.53
CA SER A 55 18.77 -5.19 4.29
C SER A 55 17.97 -6.48 4.50
N VAL A 56 17.48 -6.76 5.72
CA VAL A 56 16.83 -8.02 6.06
C VAL A 56 15.34 -7.82 6.27
N LEU A 57 14.52 -8.59 5.57
CA LEU A 57 13.06 -8.58 5.73
C LEU A 57 12.70 -9.09 7.14
N LYS A 58 12.02 -8.24 7.91
CA LYS A 58 11.63 -8.52 9.30
C LYS A 58 10.17 -8.92 9.44
N TYR A 59 9.29 -8.17 8.76
CA TYR A 59 7.85 -8.40 8.76
C TYR A 59 7.32 -8.40 7.34
N TYR A 60 6.32 -9.24 7.11
CA TYR A 60 5.49 -9.22 5.92
C TYR A 60 4.05 -9.53 6.31
N VAL A 61 3.12 -8.71 5.81
CA VAL A 61 1.69 -8.94 5.98
C VAL A 61 1.01 -8.71 4.64
N ASP A 62 0.09 -9.58 4.29
CA ASP A 62 -0.79 -9.36 3.16
C ASP A 62 -2.19 -9.94 3.41
N GLY A 63 -3.14 -9.58 2.56
CA GLY A 63 -4.48 -10.11 2.68
C GLY A 63 -5.49 -9.50 1.71
N ILE A 64 -6.70 -10.06 1.76
CA ILE A 64 -7.85 -9.60 1.01
C ILE A 64 -8.74 -8.79 1.95
N VAL A 65 -9.10 -7.58 1.52
CA VAL A 65 -9.85 -6.61 2.30
C VAL A 65 -11.09 -6.14 1.53
N GLU A 66 -12.18 -5.94 2.24
CA GLU A 66 -13.35 -5.23 1.73
C GLU A 66 -13.64 -3.98 2.55
N TYR A 67 -14.00 -2.92 1.84
CA TYR A 67 -14.44 -1.67 2.41
C TYR A 67 -15.89 -1.44 2.03
N TYR A 68 -16.73 -1.12 3.01
CA TYR A 68 -18.11 -0.71 2.81
C TYR A 68 -18.21 0.78 3.13
N ILE A 69 -18.32 1.61 2.11
CA ILE A 69 -18.42 3.05 2.21
C ILE A 69 -19.90 3.43 2.20
N ASN A 70 -20.38 4.02 3.29
CA ASN A 70 -21.76 4.47 3.37
C ASN A 70 -21.94 5.75 2.53
N LEU A 71 -22.82 5.70 1.53
CA LEU A 71 -23.06 6.82 0.61
C LEU A 71 -23.69 8.06 1.25
N LYS A 72 -24.30 7.92 2.44
CA LYS A 72 -24.95 9.04 3.14
C LYS A 72 -23.96 9.85 4.00
N ASN A 73 -22.99 9.18 4.63
CA ASN A 73 -22.11 9.81 5.63
C ASN A 73 -20.63 9.50 5.46
N GLU A 74 -20.27 8.83 4.35
CA GLU A 74 -18.90 8.45 3.95
C GLU A 74 -18.14 7.62 4.98
N LYS A 75 -18.82 7.08 5.99
CA LYS A 75 -18.20 6.17 6.95
C LYS A 75 -17.78 4.88 6.28
N VAL A 76 -16.53 4.48 6.53
CA VAL A 76 -15.92 3.27 6.00
C VAL A 76 -15.93 2.18 7.07
N ASP A 77 -16.46 1.02 6.72
CA ASP A 77 -16.35 -0.21 7.51
C ASP A 77 -15.40 -1.17 6.80
N ILE A 78 -14.39 -1.66 7.51
CA ILE A 78 -13.30 -2.46 6.95
C ILE A 78 -13.48 -3.91 7.39
N ARG A 79 -13.39 -4.85 6.45
CA ARG A 79 -13.49 -6.29 6.70
C ARG A 79 -12.32 -7.02 6.07
N MET A 80 -11.66 -7.81 6.88
CA MET A 80 -10.58 -8.68 6.43
C MET A 80 -11.16 -10.07 6.13
N TYR A 81 -10.96 -10.56 4.90
CA TYR A 81 -11.38 -11.90 4.50
C TYR A 81 -10.33 -12.95 4.82
N SER A 82 -9.12 -12.68 4.43
CA SER A 82 -7.97 -13.51 4.74
C SER A 82 -6.76 -12.62 4.95
N SER A 83 -5.89 -13.04 5.85
CA SER A 83 -4.63 -12.33 6.10
C SER A 83 -3.52 -13.31 6.43
N ARG A 84 -2.33 -13.02 5.92
CA ARG A 84 -1.11 -13.76 6.20
C ARG A 84 -0.13 -12.85 6.89
N HIS A 85 0.34 -13.25 8.05
CA HIS A 85 1.31 -12.52 8.87
C HIS A 85 2.57 -13.35 8.99
N LEU A 86 3.69 -12.83 8.53
CA LEU A 86 4.99 -13.49 8.54
C LEU A 86 6.01 -12.59 9.24
N ARG A 87 6.94 -13.20 9.99
CA ARG A 87 8.04 -12.48 10.63
C ARG A 87 9.33 -13.29 10.66
N ASN A 88 10.44 -12.59 10.80
CA ASN A 88 11.74 -13.17 10.98
C ASN A 88 11.99 -13.43 12.46
N GLU A 89 11.89 -14.70 12.91
CA GLU A 89 12.02 -15.07 14.33
C GLU A 89 13.43 -14.81 14.88
N GLU A 90 14.46 -14.90 14.04
CA GLU A 90 15.84 -14.60 14.45
C GLU A 90 16.01 -13.12 14.82
N LEU A 91 15.51 -12.21 13.99
CA LEU A 91 15.54 -10.76 14.28
C LEU A 91 14.69 -10.43 15.51
N ILE A 92 13.49 -11.02 15.63
CA ILE A 92 12.61 -10.82 16.78
C ILE A 92 13.29 -11.28 18.09
N SER A 93 13.98 -12.42 18.08
CA SER A 93 14.67 -12.92 19.28
C SER A 93 15.89 -12.08 19.66
N LYS A 94 16.58 -11.48 18.69
CA LYS A 94 17.67 -10.51 18.94
C LYS A 94 17.14 -9.23 19.58
N ASP A 95 15.99 -8.73 19.09
CA ASP A 95 15.38 -7.51 19.63
C ASP A 95 14.81 -7.68 21.03
N LYS A 96 14.30 -8.87 21.38
CA LYS A 96 13.82 -9.18 22.75
C LYS A 96 14.92 -9.04 23.83
N LYS A 97 16.17 -9.17 23.45
CA LYS A 97 17.31 -8.95 24.35
C LYS A 97 17.58 -7.46 24.61
N ARG A 98 17.05 -6.58 23.78
CA ARG A 98 17.06 -5.12 23.98
C ARG A 98 15.79 -4.76 24.72
N ALA A 99 15.89 -4.48 26.01
CA ALA A 99 14.80 -4.39 26.99
C ALA A 99 13.70 -3.33 26.71
N PHE A 100 13.66 -2.69 25.56
CA PHE A 100 12.64 -1.70 25.22
C PHE A 100 12.18 -1.88 23.77
N MET A 101 11.12 -2.66 23.62
CA MET A 101 10.35 -2.79 22.38
C MET A 101 9.26 -1.70 22.28
N LEU A 102 9.60 -0.44 22.36
CA LEU A 102 8.86 0.62 21.67
C LEU A 102 9.25 0.51 20.18
N SER A 103 8.98 -0.67 19.68
CA SER A 103 9.58 -1.22 18.51
C SER A 103 8.86 -0.72 17.28
N ASP A 104 9.54 -0.84 16.22
CA ASP A 104 9.17 -1.00 14.83
C ASP A 104 7.73 -1.47 14.59
N GLN A 105 7.08 -2.23 15.46
CA GLN A 105 5.65 -2.55 15.38
C GLN A 105 4.72 -1.34 15.49
N ALA A 106 5.14 -0.28 16.17
CA ALA A 106 4.34 0.95 16.27
C ALA A 106 4.26 1.69 14.92
N THR A 107 5.22 1.49 14.04
CA THR A 107 5.30 2.10 12.71
C THR A 107 4.83 1.16 11.60
N PHE A 108 4.89 -0.15 11.84
CA PHE A 108 4.36 -1.15 10.94
C PHE A 108 2.84 -1.21 11.08
N ARG A 109 2.12 -0.50 10.21
CA ARG A 109 0.66 -0.52 10.13
C ARG A 109 0.22 -1.62 9.18
N PRO A 110 -0.17 -2.78 9.68
CA PRO A 110 -0.55 -3.90 8.82
C PRO A 110 -1.92 -3.70 8.13
N TRP A 111 -2.61 -2.60 8.38
CA TRP A 111 -3.97 -2.40 7.92
C TRP A 111 -4.10 -1.08 7.15
N PRO A 112 -4.57 -1.12 5.90
CA PRO A 112 -4.93 0.09 5.19
C PRO A 112 -6.15 0.75 5.85
N GLU A 113 -6.04 2.04 6.17
CA GLU A 113 -7.03 2.79 6.98
C GLU A 113 -8.24 3.20 6.15
N GLY A 114 -8.69 2.74 5.10
CA GLY A 114 -9.91 3.16 4.39
C GLY A 114 -10.04 4.68 4.20
N LYS A 115 -8.91 5.37 4.05
CA LYS A 115 -8.80 6.80 3.83
C LYS A 115 -7.85 7.07 2.69
N THR A 116 -8.03 8.21 2.05
CA THR A 116 -7.07 8.71 1.08
C THR A 116 -6.18 9.76 1.73
N PHE A 117 -4.92 9.72 1.36
CA PHE A 117 -3.96 10.71 1.83
C PHE A 117 -4.26 12.10 1.24
N ILE A 118 -4.73 12.14 -0.01
CA ILE A 118 -5.02 13.40 -0.69
C ILE A 118 -6.17 14.18 -0.04
N GLU A 119 -7.16 13.51 0.57
CA GLU A 119 -8.23 14.19 1.30
C GLU A 119 -7.69 14.96 2.52
N GLU A 120 -6.65 14.42 3.17
CA GLU A 120 -5.97 15.11 4.27
C GLU A 120 -5.04 16.22 3.75
N CYS A 121 -4.34 15.96 2.64
CA CYS A 121 -3.43 16.92 2.03
C CYS A 121 -4.13 18.17 1.48
N ARG A 122 -5.32 18.02 0.91
CA ARG A 122 -6.10 19.17 0.40
C ARG A 122 -6.39 20.24 1.45
N LYS A 123 -6.41 19.87 2.70
CA LYS A 123 -6.59 20.82 3.82
C LYS A 123 -5.33 21.65 4.08
N LYS A 124 -4.17 21.19 3.65
CA LYS A 124 -2.86 21.78 3.98
C LYS A 124 -2.08 22.27 2.76
N TYR A 125 -2.34 21.72 1.59
CA TYR A 125 -1.57 21.94 0.38
C TYR A 125 -2.44 22.34 -0.80
N ALA A 126 -1.92 23.19 -1.67
CA ALA A 126 -2.62 23.59 -2.90
C ALA A 126 -2.40 22.50 -3.97
N ILE A 127 -3.49 22.02 -4.56
CA ILE A 127 -3.45 21.13 -5.72
C ILE A 127 -3.80 21.98 -6.93
N GLN A 128 -2.86 22.07 -7.88
CA GLN A 128 -3.06 22.72 -9.17
C GLN A 128 -3.21 21.65 -10.24
N ASP A 129 -4.43 21.43 -10.67
CA ASP A 129 -4.72 20.53 -11.79
C ASP A 129 -4.53 21.28 -13.11
N SER A 130 -3.90 20.63 -14.08
CA SER A 130 -3.90 21.02 -15.48
C SER A 130 -4.31 19.80 -16.32
N ALA A 131 -4.60 20.01 -17.62
CA ALA A 131 -5.20 18.98 -18.46
C ALA A 131 -4.50 17.60 -18.43
N ASN A 132 -3.18 17.55 -18.24
CA ASN A 132 -2.41 16.30 -18.26
C ASN A 132 -1.46 16.17 -17.07
N VAL A 133 -0.95 17.28 -16.52
CA VAL A 133 0.01 17.28 -15.43
C VAL A 133 -0.31 18.41 -14.47
N GLY A 134 -0.59 18.07 -13.24
CA GLY A 134 -0.77 19.02 -12.14
C GLY A 134 0.33 18.88 -11.09
N TYR A 135 0.28 19.73 -10.07
CA TYR A 135 1.27 19.75 -9.00
C TYR A 135 0.60 19.93 -7.64
N VAL A 136 1.16 19.25 -6.63
CA VAL A 136 0.85 19.50 -5.23
C VAL A 136 1.90 20.43 -4.65
N LYS A 137 1.47 21.53 -4.02
CA LYS A 137 2.38 22.58 -3.52
C LYS A 137 2.18 22.84 -2.03
N LYS A 138 3.31 22.96 -1.30
CA LYS A 138 3.39 23.57 0.03
C LYS A 138 3.97 24.98 -0.15
N ALA A 139 3.13 26.01 -0.02
CA ALA A 139 3.48 27.38 -0.39
C ALA A 139 3.99 27.43 -1.85
N SER A 140 5.23 27.85 -2.08
CA SER A 140 5.86 27.89 -3.42
C SER A 140 6.58 26.61 -3.82
N GLN A 141 6.77 25.64 -2.90
CA GLN A 141 7.52 24.42 -3.16
C GLN A 141 6.61 23.34 -3.75
N ILE A 142 7.05 22.72 -4.86
CA ILE A 142 6.40 21.53 -5.42
C ILE A 142 6.82 20.33 -4.55
N ILE A 143 5.83 19.62 -4.00
CA ILE A 143 6.00 18.43 -3.17
C ILE A 143 5.40 17.19 -3.82
N GLY A 144 4.70 17.36 -4.94
CA GLY A 144 4.10 16.23 -5.63
C GLY A 144 3.67 16.58 -7.04
N ARG A 145 3.34 15.54 -7.78
CA ARG A 145 2.88 15.58 -9.17
C ARG A 145 1.54 14.88 -9.30
N VAL A 146 0.67 15.44 -10.10
CA VAL A 146 -0.61 14.84 -10.51
C VAL A 146 -0.52 14.53 -11.99
N THR A 147 -0.74 13.28 -12.37
CA THR A 147 -0.74 12.84 -13.77
C THR A 147 -2.11 12.29 -14.12
N THR A 148 -2.73 12.83 -15.16
CA THR A 148 -4.04 12.40 -15.63
C THR A 148 -3.89 11.60 -16.93
N ASP A 149 -4.46 10.39 -16.95
CA ASP A 149 -4.58 9.53 -18.11
C ASP A 149 -6.04 9.52 -18.58
N SER A 150 -6.33 10.29 -19.62
CA SER A 150 -7.67 10.41 -20.19
C SER A 150 -8.12 9.15 -20.92
N ILE A 151 -7.18 8.33 -21.44
CA ILE A 151 -7.48 7.08 -22.14
C ILE A 151 -7.98 6.03 -21.13
N ASN A 152 -7.22 5.82 -20.06
CA ASN A 152 -7.56 4.85 -19.02
C ASN A 152 -8.51 5.44 -17.96
N LYS A 153 -8.93 6.68 -18.11
CA LYS A 153 -9.80 7.40 -17.15
C LYS A 153 -9.27 7.29 -15.73
N SER A 154 -7.99 7.55 -15.55
CA SER A 154 -7.32 7.50 -14.26
C SER A 154 -6.50 8.74 -13.99
N CYS A 155 -6.28 9.00 -12.70
CA CYS A 155 -5.42 10.06 -12.21
C CYS A 155 -4.49 9.46 -11.17
N MET A 156 -3.20 9.78 -11.24
CA MET A 156 -2.19 9.35 -10.29
C MET A 156 -1.56 10.57 -9.61
N ILE A 157 -1.43 10.49 -8.31
CA ILE A 157 -0.77 11.49 -7.48
C ILE A 157 0.44 10.84 -6.84
N GLU A 158 1.58 11.47 -7.01
CA GLU A 158 2.86 11.08 -6.41
C GLU A 158 3.38 12.22 -5.56
N MET A 159 3.83 11.95 -4.33
CA MET A 159 4.30 12.98 -3.40
C MET A 159 5.56 12.53 -2.68
N ASP A 160 6.50 13.46 -2.54
CA ASP A 160 7.59 13.41 -1.58
C ASP A 160 7.18 14.23 -0.35
N MET A 161 7.06 13.57 0.79
CA MET A 161 6.62 14.21 2.02
C MET A 161 7.76 14.83 2.83
N ILE A 162 9.01 14.51 2.51
CA ILE A 162 10.17 15.05 3.24
C ILE A 162 10.14 16.58 3.32
N PRO A 163 9.86 17.34 2.25
CA PRO A 163 9.78 18.79 2.32
C PRO A 163 8.64 19.34 3.20
N THR A 164 7.72 18.48 3.62
CA THR A 164 6.59 18.90 4.45
C THR A 164 6.89 18.86 5.94
N TYR A 165 7.92 18.16 6.36
CA TYR A 165 8.29 18.00 7.76
C TYR A 165 9.01 19.22 8.31
N ASP A 166 8.54 19.76 9.44
CA ASP A 166 9.24 20.82 10.17
C ASP A 166 10.53 20.28 10.81
N LYS A 167 10.53 19.01 11.22
CA LYS A 167 11.69 18.31 11.78
C LYS A 167 11.73 16.89 11.26
N LEU A 168 12.88 16.50 10.70
CA LEU A 168 13.12 15.12 10.26
C LEU A 168 13.53 14.18 11.40
N THR A 169 13.89 14.73 12.54
CA THR A 169 14.38 13.95 13.68
C THR A 169 13.44 14.10 14.88
N HIS A 170 12.99 12.98 15.40
CA HIS A 170 12.14 12.90 16.59
C HIS A 170 12.82 12.06 17.67
N ASN A 171 12.77 12.55 18.92
CA ASN A 171 13.33 11.86 20.07
C ASN A 171 12.21 11.53 21.05
N ILE A 172 12.07 10.24 21.40
CA ILE A 172 11.08 9.76 22.35
C ILE A 172 11.74 8.77 23.31
N PHE A 173 11.78 9.07 24.61
CA PHE A 173 12.36 8.20 25.66
C PHE A 173 13.76 7.67 25.36
N GLY A 174 14.63 8.51 24.75
CA GLY A 174 15.99 8.15 24.41
C GLY A 174 16.16 7.39 23.10
N PHE A 175 15.08 7.10 22.40
CA PHE A 175 15.09 6.63 21.01
C PHE A 175 15.01 7.81 20.06
N THR A 176 15.78 7.73 19.00
CA THR A 176 15.77 8.73 17.93
C THR A 176 15.31 8.07 16.64
N GLN A 177 14.37 8.73 15.97
CA GLN A 177 13.94 8.42 14.61
C GLN A 177 14.33 9.60 13.71
N GLU A 178 15.05 9.33 12.64
CA GLU A 178 15.45 10.31 11.64
C GLU A 178 14.93 9.89 10.27
N MET A 179 13.89 10.59 9.76
CA MET A 179 13.29 10.31 8.47
C MET A 179 14.28 10.51 7.34
N LYS A 180 14.35 9.58 6.39
CA LYS A 180 15.23 9.60 5.23
C LYS A 180 14.47 9.74 3.93
N SER A 181 13.36 9.02 3.78
CA SER A 181 12.44 9.14 2.66
C SER A 181 11.02 8.91 3.13
N ASP A 182 10.07 9.58 2.51
CA ASP A 182 8.65 9.38 2.73
C ASP A 182 7.91 9.68 1.43
N TYR A 183 7.73 8.63 0.64
CA TYR A 183 7.07 8.67 -0.66
C TYR A 183 5.66 8.13 -0.54
N PHE A 184 4.76 8.78 -1.25
CA PHE A 184 3.36 8.45 -1.27
C PHE A 184 2.80 8.48 -2.69
N MET A 185 1.96 7.51 -3.04
CA MET A 185 1.30 7.44 -4.34
C MET A 185 -0.16 6.99 -4.16
N GLU A 186 -1.08 7.64 -4.83
CA GLU A 186 -2.47 7.21 -4.98
C GLU A 186 -2.89 7.29 -6.44
N ALA A 187 -3.60 6.27 -6.92
CA ALA A 187 -4.25 6.27 -8.21
C ALA A 187 -5.76 6.23 -8.02
N TYR A 188 -6.48 7.02 -8.84
CA TYR A 188 -7.91 7.18 -8.78
C TYR A 188 -8.55 6.97 -10.14
N ARG A 189 -9.77 6.47 -10.13
CA ARG A 189 -10.64 6.51 -11.30
C ARG A 189 -11.16 7.92 -11.49
N LEU A 190 -11.07 8.45 -12.70
CA LEU A 190 -11.73 9.68 -13.06
C LEU A 190 -13.25 9.43 -13.12
N SER A 191 -13.99 10.24 -12.42
CA SER A 191 -15.46 10.30 -12.43
C SER A 191 -15.88 11.76 -12.62
N ASP A 192 -17.13 11.99 -12.98
CA ASP A 192 -17.66 13.34 -13.19
C ASP A 192 -17.78 14.16 -11.89
N GLU A 193 -17.68 13.48 -10.73
CA GLU A 193 -17.68 14.08 -9.40
C GLU A 193 -16.27 14.10 -8.80
N ASN A 194 -16.16 14.50 -7.53
CA ASN A 194 -14.90 14.50 -6.78
C ASN A 194 -14.17 13.14 -6.84
N TYR A 195 -13.26 12.98 -7.80
CA TYR A 195 -12.56 11.72 -8.05
C TYR A 195 -11.51 11.37 -6.98
N TYR A 196 -11.03 12.34 -6.20
CA TYR A 196 -10.07 12.10 -5.11
C TYR A 196 -10.72 11.54 -3.83
N SER A 197 -11.82 10.84 -3.91
CA SER A 197 -12.44 10.19 -2.76
C SER A 197 -12.04 8.72 -2.67
N PHE A 198 -12.09 8.16 -1.46
CA PHE A 198 -11.75 6.76 -1.23
C PHE A 198 -12.59 5.78 -2.08
N LYS A 199 -13.84 6.13 -2.40
CA LYS A 199 -14.71 5.32 -3.29
C LYS A 199 -14.13 5.14 -4.70
N ASN A 200 -13.31 6.08 -5.17
CA ASN A 200 -12.71 6.07 -6.50
C ASN A 200 -11.25 5.58 -6.50
N LEU A 201 -10.72 5.19 -5.35
CA LEU A 201 -9.36 4.69 -5.22
C LEU A 201 -9.16 3.44 -6.07
N LEU A 202 -8.07 3.38 -6.83
CA LEU A 202 -7.60 2.21 -7.58
C LEU A 202 -6.42 1.55 -6.88
N SER A 203 -5.48 2.36 -6.41
CA SER A 203 -4.33 1.88 -5.64
C SER A 203 -3.75 2.96 -4.75
N GLN A 204 -3.06 2.51 -3.70
CA GLN A 204 -2.33 3.36 -2.76
C GLN A 204 -1.00 2.69 -2.44
N LYS A 205 0.07 3.49 -2.37
CA LYS A 205 1.40 3.04 -1.94
C LYS A 205 2.00 4.07 -0.99
N THR A 206 2.61 3.57 0.09
CA THR A 206 3.55 4.34 0.91
C THR A 206 4.89 3.63 0.92
N ASP A 207 5.97 4.41 0.89
CA ASP A 207 7.33 3.90 0.87
C ASP A 207 8.19 4.82 1.75
N GLN A 208 8.46 4.36 2.97
CA GLN A 208 9.07 5.17 4.02
C GLN A 208 10.38 4.54 4.48
N SER A 209 11.42 5.36 4.64
CA SER A 209 12.64 4.91 5.30
C SER A 209 13.11 5.91 6.36
N TYR A 210 13.63 5.40 7.45
CA TYR A 210 14.17 6.19 8.54
C TYR A 210 15.27 5.46 9.28
N ASN A 211 16.24 6.19 9.81
CA ASN A 211 17.19 5.67 10.77
C ASN A 211 16.55 5.65 12.15
N TYR A 212 16.79 4.57 12.88
CA TYR A 212 16.31 4.37 14.23
C TYR A 212 17.43 3.88 15.15
N TRP A 213 17.58 4.51 16.31
CA TRP A 213 18.57 4.10 17.31
C TRP A 213 18.18 4.56 18.72
N HIS A 214 18.68 3.88 19.72
CA HIS A 214 18.66 4.37 21.10
C HIS A 214 19.97 5.12 21.40
N LYS A 215 19.96 6.10 22.31
CA LYS A 215 21.13 6.90 22.70
C LYS A 215 22.34 6.08 23.18
N LYS A 216 22.14 4.82 23.58
CA LYS A 216 23.20 3.88 23.99
C LYS A 216 23.64 2.95 22.85
N ASP A 217 23.04 3.01 21.70
CA ASP A 217 23.40 2.15 20.57
C ASP A 217 24.64 2.71 19.87
N SER A 218 25.54 1.81 19.48
CA SER A 218 26.74 2.17 18.72
C SER A 218 26.46 2.41 17.24
N ARG A 219 25.24 2.02 16.77
CA ARG A 219 24.90 2.02 15.36
C ARG A 219 23.44 2.43 15.17
N LYS A 220 23.18 3.22 14.12
CA LYS A 220 21.83 3.49 13.61
C LYS A 220 21.35 2.27 12.79
N GLN A 221 20.09 1.89 12.94
CA GLN A 221 19.44 0.88 12.13
C GLN A 221 18.57 1.57 11.08
N LEU A 222 18.73 1.20 9.81
CA LEU A 222 17.84 1.68 8.75
C LEU A 222 16.58 0.80 8.74
N ILE A 223 15.43 1.43 8.88
CA ILE A 223 14.12 0.78 8.77
C ILE A 223 13.47 1.28 7.48
N HIS A 224 13.02 0.35 6.65
CA HIS A 224 12.33 0.63 5.40
C HIS A 224 10.98 -0.11 5.41
N VAL A 225 9.89 0.65 5.26
CA VAL A 225 8.52 0.13 5.29
C VAL A 225 7.82 0.49 3.98
N VAL A 226 7.25 -0.52 3.34
CA VAL A 226 6.40 -0.35 2.16
C VAL A 226 5.02 -0.90 2.46
N THR A 227 3.98 -0.12 2.12
CA THR A 227 2.59 -0.57 2.19
C THR A 227 1.92 -0.29 0.85
N GLU A 228 1.17 -1.27 0.34
CA GLU A 228 0.48 -1.18 -0.93
C GLU A 228 -0.94 -1.72 -0.79
N LEU A 229 -1.89 -1.04 -1.43
CA LEU A 229 -3.29 -1.43 -1.55
C LEU A 229 -3.68 -1.37 -3.03
N PHE A 230 -4.34 -2.41 -3.53
CA PHE A 230 -4.87 -2.50 -4.88
C PHE A 230 -6.35 -2.82 -4.81
N ILE A 231 -7.19 -1.95 -5.34
CA ILE A 231 -8.64 -2.18 -5.43
C ILE A 231 -8.93 -2.89 -6.75
N THR A 232 -9.54 -4.05 -6.68
CA THR A 232 -9.85 -4.90 -7.84
C THR A 232 -11.31 -4.87 -8.23
N GLU A 233 -12.20 -4.66 -7.25
CA GLU A 233 -13.64 -4.65 -7.47
C GLU A 233 -14.28 -3.43 -6.83
N GLN A 234 -15.28 -2.87 -7.51
CA GLN A 234 -16.16 -1.83 -6.97
C GLN A 234 -17.61 -2.16 -7.32
N GLU A 235 -18.45 -2.15 -6.33
CA GLU A 235 -19.86 -2.52 -6.46
C GLU A 235 -20.75 -1.61 -5.62
N TYR A 236 -21.93 -1.24 -6.15
CA TYR A 236 -22.96 -0.57 -5.37
C TYR A 236 -23.90 -1.60 -4.76
N VAL A 237 -24.06 -1.56 -3.43
CA VAL A 237 -24.80 -2.59 -2.68
C VAL A 237 -25.78 -1.98 -1.68
N ASP A 238 -26.92 -2.67 -1.44
CA ASP A 238 -27.95 -2.20 -0.50
C ASP A 238 -27.62 -2.52 0.96
N GLY A 239 -26.71 -3.41 1.21
CA GLY A 239 -26.33 -3.84 2.55
C GLY A 239 -24.93 -4.43 2.64
N LYS A 240 -24.44 -4.52 3.86
CA LYS A 240 -23.16 -5.18 4.15
C LYS A 240 -23.42 -6.70 4.17
N LYS A 241 -22.62 -7.49 3.46
CA LYS A 241 -22.67 -8.95 3.59
C LYS A 241 -22.45 -9.33 5.05
N LYS A 242 -23.32 -10.17 5.61
CA LYS A 242 -23.22 -10.60 7.02
C LYS A 242 -22.12 -11.64 7.27
N GLU A 243 -21.52 -12.17 6.24
CA GLU A 243 -20.43 -13.15 6.38
C GLU A 243 -19.25 -12.51 7.07
N ALA A 244 -19.19 -12.68 8.38
CA ALA A 244 -17.94 -12.54 9.10
C ALA A 244 -16.98 -13.56 8.48
N GLY A 245 -15.88 -13.11 7.92
CA GLY A 245 -14.88 -13.98 7.32
C GLY A 245 -14.53 -15.08 8.31
N LYS A 246 -14.74 -16.35 7.92
CA LYS A 246 -14.26 -17.50 8.71
C LYS A 246 -12.76 -17.29 8.89
N LYS A 247 -12.28 -17.32 10.12
CA LYS A 247 -10.83 -17.26 10.37
C LYS A 247 -10.20 -18.50 9.73
N LEU A 248 -9.59 -18.29 8.56
CA LEU A 248 -8.93 -19.37 7.82
C LEU A 248 -7.68 -19.82 8.55
N GLN A 249 -7.33 -21.09 8.41
CA GLN A 249 -6.01 -21.57 8.82
C GLN A 249 -4.93 -20.89 7.97
N PRO A 250 -3.70 -20.72 8.48
CA PRO A 250 -2.64 -19.99 7.76
C PRO A 250 -2.39 -20.46 6.33
N GLN A 251 -2.46 -21.78 6.08
CA GLN A 251 -2.27 -22.36 4.75
C GLN A 251 -3.46 -22.06 3.81
N GLU A 252 -4.71 -22.18 4.32
CA GLU A 252 -5.91 -21.84 3.56
C GLU A 252 -5.92 -20.33 3.21
N ALA A 253 -5.53 -19.48 4.16
CA ALA A 253 -5.39 -18.05 3.92
C ALA A 253 -4.34 -17.75 2.84
N ALA A 254 -3.19 -18.40 2.87
CA ALA A 254 -2.15 -18.24 1.86
C ALA A 254 -2.63 -18.64 0.46
N GLN A 255 -3.28 -19.80 0.32
CA GLN A 255 -3.84 -20.26 -0.96
C GLN A 255 -4.92 -19.31 -1.49
N SER A 256 -5.82 -18.82 -0.61
CA SER A 256 -6.84 -17.85 -0.99
C SER A 256 -6.23 -16.55 -1.50
N ILE A 257 -5.19 -16.04 -0.85
CA ILE A 257 -4.47 -14.82 -1.23
C ILE A 257 -3.76 -15.01 -2.57
N GLU A 258 -3.04 -16.12 -2.77
CA GLU A 258 -2.31 -16.41 -4.01
C GLU A 258 -3.26 -16.58 -5.20
N GLY A 259 -4.39 -17.26 -5.00
CA GLY A 259 -5.46 -17.34 -6.00
C GLY A 259 -5.97 -15.95 -6.39
N PHE A 260 -6.28 -15.11 -5.41
CA PHE A 260 -6.76 -13.75 -5.64
C PHE A 260 -5.74 -12.88 -6.41
N ILE A 261 -4.45 -12.96 -6.06
CA ILE A 261 -3.38 -12.23 -6.75
C ILE A 261 -3.31 -12.67 -8.22
N SER A 262 -3.36 -13.98 -8.48
CA SER A 262 -3.28 -14.55 -9.82
C SER A 262 -4.48 -14.17 -10.68
N GLU A 263 -5.71 -14.32 -10.15
CA GLU A 263 -6.96 -14.01 -10.84
C GLU A 263 -7.04 -12.53 -11.25
N ASN A 264 -6.58 -11.64 -10.36
CA ASN A 264 -6.62 -10.20 -10.59
C ASN A 264 -5.36 -9.65 -11.25
N ARG A 265 -4.37 -10.49 -11.59
CA ARG A 265 -3.10 -10.10 -12.23
C ARG A 265 -2.39 -8.96 -11.50
N LEU A 266 -2.37 -9.04 -10.17
CA LEU A 266 -1.80 -8.00 -9.34
C LEU A 266 -0.26 -7.94 -9.48
N PRO A 267 0.36 -6.76 -9.26
CA PRO A 267 1.80 -6.62 -9.36
C PRO A 267 2.54 -7.58 -8.43
N SER A 268 3.51 -8.29 -8.98
CA SER A 268 4.37 -9.19 -8.20
C SER A 268 5.26 -8.40 -7.23
N LEU A 269 5.64 -9.04 -6.14
CA LEU A 269 6.73 -8.54 -5.29
C LEU A 269 8.04 -8.56 -6.06
N SER A 270 8.99 -7.69 -5.67
CA SER A 270 10.35 -7.78 -6.21
C SER A 270 10.95 -9.16 -5.93
N PRO A 271 11.81 -9.68 -6.83
CA PRO A 271 12.44 -10.99 -6.63
C PRO A 271 13.16 -11.12 -5.29
N THR A 272 13.80 -10.05 -4.82
CA THR A 272 14.48 -10.01 -3.53
C THR A 272 13.51 -10.25 -2.37
N VAL A 273 12.39 -9.52 -2.33
CA VAL A 273 11.36 -9.69 -1.27
C VAL A 273 10.74 -11.08 -1.32
N GLN A 274 10.50 -11.64 -2.51
CA GLN A 274 9.98 -13.01 -2.66
C GLN A 274 10.92 -14.06 -2.06
N VAL A 275 12.23 -13.92 -2.28
CA VAL A 275 13.24 -14.84 -1.72
C VAL A 275 13.31 -14.70 -0.21
N GLU A 276 13.31 -13.49 0.31
CA GLU A 276 13.40 -13.24 1.75
C GLU A 276 12.12 -13.68 2.49
N MET A 277 10.95 -13.50 1.87
CA MET A 277 9.67 -13.91 2.43
C MET A 277 9.63 -15.42 2.75
N LYS A 278 10.31 -16.27 1.95
CA LYS A 278 10.39 -17.72 2.19
C LYS A 278 11.13 -18.09 3.49
N LYS A 279 11.89 -17.16 4.07
CA LYS A 279 12.62 -17.34 5.33
C LYS A 279 11.79 -16.95 6.54
N LEU A 280 10.65 -16.29 6.33
CA LEU A 280 9.77 -15.84 7.41
C LEU A 280 8.86 -16.96 7.88
N GLN A 281 8.42 -16.85 9.13
CA GLN A 281 7.50 -17.79 9.76
C GLN A 281 6.15 -17.13 10.05
N PHE A 282 5.08 -17.92 10.00
CA PHE A 282 3.75 -17.46 10.38
C PHE A 282 3.70 -17.08 11.86
N TYR A 283 3.01 -15.99 12.16
CA TYR A 283 2.66 -15.64 13.53
C TYR A 283 1.22 -15.13 13.63
N ASP A 284 0.60 -15.33 14.78
CA ASP A 284 -0.72 -14.76 15.09
C ASP A 284 -0.52 -13.45 15.87
N PRO A 285 -0.87 -12.28 15.30
CA PRO A 285 -0.72 -10.99 15.98
C PRO A 285 -1.55 -10.90 17.28
N SER A 286 -2.64 -11.66 17.43
CA SER A 286 -3.45 -11.67 18.65
C SER A 286 -2.70 -12.24 19.86
N ASN A 287 -1.67 -13.04 19.64
CA ASN A 287 -0.84 -13.62 20.70
C ASN A 287 0.20 -12.64 21.26
N LEU A 288 0.48 -11.55 20.56
CA LEU A 288 1.41 -10.51 21.03
C LEU A 288 0.85 -9.76 22.24
N ASN A 289 -0.44 -9.43 22.22
CA ASN A 289 -1.10 -8.70 23.31
C ASN A 289 -1.29 -9.54 24.57
N LYS A 290 -1.41 -10.87 24.46
CA LYS A 290 -1.55 -11.77 25.62
C LYS A 290 -0.28 -11.87 26.45
N LYS A 291 0.92 -11.79 25.85
CA LYS A 291 2.19 -11.88 26.59
C LYS A 291 2.53 -10.60 27.35
N ILE A 292 2.03 -9.45 26.93
CA ILE A 292 2.24 -8.18 27.66
C ILE A 292 1.40 -8.17 28.95
N ALA A 293 0.17 -8.70 28.91
CA ALA A 293 -0.72 -8.78 30.08
C ALA A 293 -0.24 -9.78 31.15
N THR A 294 0.51 -10.82 30.77
CA THR A 294 1.02 -11.83 31.73
C THR A 294 2.40 -11.50 32.29
N SER A 295 3.11 -10.50 31.79
CA SER A 295 4.41 -10.05 32.32
C SER A 295 4.27 -8.88 33.30
N SER A 296 3.06 -8.43 33.62
CA SER A 296 2.75 -7.32 34.54
C SER A 296 2.14 -7.80 35.85
N ASN A 297 2.19 -9.10 36.15
CA ASN A 297 1.82 -9.68 37.44
C ASN A 297 3.03 -10.20 38.20
#